data_8ad1ab7af87374caaaf194c280401a0b
#
_entry.id   8ad1ab7af87374caaaf194c280401a0b
#
_cell.length_a   1.000
_cell.length_b   1.000
_cell.length_c   1.000
_cell.angle_alpha   90.00
_cell.angle_beta   90.00
_cell.angle_gamma   90.00
#
_symmetry.space_group_name_H-M   'P 1'
#
loop_
_entity.id
_entity.type
_entity.pdbx_description
1 polymer ?
#
loop_
_entity_poly.entity_id
_entity_poly.type
_entity_poly.pdbx_seq_one_letter_code
_entity_poly.pdbx_strand_id
1 'polypeptide(L)'
;MRKPLLVAALLLLSSPGRGDEQRIVRPFEVEGGFIARNVVDEAVLAALRRKGIEPANRCSDEVFLRRVYVDVIGTLPAPREALAFLQDRRPDKRAKLIDALFQRNEFADYWSLKWCDLLRVKSEFPINLWPNAVQAYHRWMHDVVRRNRPYDRVAREMLTRSGSNFREPAVNFWRAIQSKEPSALAQAVTLTFMGVRSERWPKERRDGLAAFFSRVAFKRTTEWKEEIVFSNPEASGPVRAVFPDGEEVEIAPDQDPRAVFADWLVRPDNPWFTRNIVNRIWAWLMGRGVIHEPDDIRPDNPASNPELLAVLSKELVLSGYDLRHIYRLILNSSTYQQSPIPRSKHPEARALFAHYIVRRLDAEVLIDALCAITGTSEKYWSAVPEPFTFIPEDNRSIALADGTISSPFLEMFGRPARDTGLWSERNNVPTGAQRLHLLNSSDIQRRIERSWKLRAVLQSARRNPRRAVGAVYLLILSRPPTTEEVVAVEQYGRTARLNSKQVADDLVWALINSKEFLYAH
;
A
#
# COMPACT_ATOMS: atom_id res chain seq x y z
N MET A 1 17.27 2.22 -31.85
CA MET A 1 17.93 3.53 -31.66
C MET A 1 16.99 4.75 -31.68
N ARG A 2 15.72 4.67 -32.15
CA ARG A 2 14.81 5.83 -32.31
C ARG A 2 14.02 6.21 -31.07
N LYS A 3 13.62 5.22 -30.28
CA LYS A 3 12.82 5.40 -29.01
C LYS A 3 13.46 6.31 -27.96
N PRO A 4 14.78 6.26 -27.70
CA PRO A 4 15.42 7.13 -26.69
C PRO A 4 15.32 8.63 -27.01
N LEU A 5 15.18 9.04 -28.27
CA LEU A 5 15.04 10.45 -28.65
C LEU A 5 13.70 11.05 -28.18
N LEU A 6 12.61 10.31 -28.28
CA LEU A 6 11.31 10.78 -27.79
C LEU A 6 11.28 10.87 -26.24
N VAL A 7 11.87 9.89 -25.56
CA VAL A 7 12.03 9.94 -24.09
C VAL A 7 12.86 11.15 -23.67
N ALA A 8 13.98 11.41 -24.34
CA ALA A 8 14.81 12.57 -24.08
C ALA A 8 14.06 13.89 -24.31
N ALA A 9 13.29 14.00 -25.38
CA ALA A 9 12.47 15.18 -25.67
C ALA A 9 11.39 15.41 -24.60
N LEU A 10 10.66 14.36 -24.18
CA LEU A 10 9.64 14.46 -23.13
C LEU A 10 10.22 14.69 -21.74
N LEU A 11 11.38 14.11 -21.43
CA LEU A 11 12.08 14.33 -20.15
C LEU A 11 12.63 15.76 -20.03
N LEU A 12 13.06 16.38 -21.12
CA LEU A 12 13.52 17.77 -21.15
C LEU A 12 12.37 18.75 -20.89
N LEU A 13 11.16 18.40 -21.32
CA LEU A 13 9.96 19.22 -21.11
C LEU A 13 9.43 19.13 -19.66
N SER A 14 9.68 18.01 -18.98
CA SER A 14 9.23 17.77 -17.60
C SER A 14 10.24 18.21 -16.53
N SER A 15 11.42 18.71 -16.91
CA SER A 15 12.41 19.21 -15.96
C SER A 15 12.06 20.65 -15.56
N PRO A 16 11.85 20.95 -14.26
CA PRO A 16 11.69 22.32 -13.82
C PRO A 16 12.99 23.09 -14.10
N GLY A 17 12.86 24.20 -14.82
CA GLY A 17 13.98 25.11 -15.05
C GLY A 17 14.59 25.56 -13.72
N ARG A 18 15.92 25.65 -13.65
CA ARG A 18 16.65 26.23 -12.51
C ARG A 18 16.39 27.74 -12.44
N GLY A 19 15.29 28.13 -11.82
CA GLY A 19 14.99 29.55 -11.59
C GLY A 19 13.56 29.76 -11.14
N ASP A 20 13.37 30.46 -10.02
CA ASP A 20 12.17 30.87 -9.33
C ASP A 20 11.50 29.80 -8.43
N GLU A 21 11.81 29.88 -7.15
CA GLU A 21 11.20 29.08 -6.07
C GLU A 21 9.69 29.40 -5.82
N GLN A 22 9.12 30.38 -6.53
CA GLN A 22 7.71 30.78 -6.37
C GLN A 22 6.79 30.39 -7.54
N ARG A 23 7.34 29.83 -8.62
CA ARG A 23 6.55 29.55 -9.81
C ARG A 23 5.74 28.26 -9.68
N ILE A 24 4.45 28.32 -10.03
CA ILE A 24 3.58 27.14 -10.19
C ILE A 24 4.08 26.27 -11.34
N VAL A 25 4.33 24.99 -11.05
CA VAL A 25 4.81 24.01 -12.03
C VAL A 25 3.63 23.25 -12.61
N ARG A 26 3.16 23.66 -13.77
CA ARG A 26 2.10 22.96 -14.51
C ARG A 26 2.68 21.76 -15.29
N PRO A 27 1.94 20.64 -15.40
CA PRO A 27 0.56 20.39 -14.98
C PRO A 27 0.42 19.89 -13.52
N PHE A 28 1.45 19.95 -12.69
CA PHE A 28 1.52 19.25 -11.40
C PHE A 28 0.93 20.05 -10.23
N GLU A 29 0.88 21.37 -10.33
CA GLU A 29 0.47 22.27 -9.26
C GLU A 29 -0.65 23.21 -9.68
N VAL A 30 -1.41 23.68 -8.67
CA VAL A 30 -2.38 24.77 -8.79
C VAL A 30 -2.02 25.90 -7.84
N GLU A 31 -2.48 27.11 -8.16
CA GLU A 31 -2.36 28.26 -7.29
C GLU A 31 -3.13 28.06 -5.97
N GLY A 32 -2.60 28.58 -4.91
CA GLY A 32 -3.15 28.52 -3.57
C GLY A 32 -2.19 27.86 -2.58
N GLY A 33 -1.89 28.57 -1.50
CA GLY A 33 -1.02 28.08 -0.44
C GLY A 33 -1.65 26.91 0.33
N PHE A 34 -0.90 26.37 1.28
CA PHE A 34 -1.39 25.33 2.18
C PHE A 34 -2.47 25.90 3.11
N ILE A 35 -3.66 25.35 3.03
CA ILE A 35 -4.80 25.70 3.90
C ILE A 35 -5.16 24.46 4.69
N ALA A 36 -5.08 24.54 6.03
CA ALA A 36 -5.50 23.44 6.91
C ALA A 36 -7.01 23.18 6.72
N ARG A 37 -7.37 21.91 6.56
CA ARG A 37 -8.74 21.44 6.34
C ARG A 37 -9.28 20.61 7.48
N ASN A 38 -8.39 19.98 8.21
CA ASN A 38 -8.73 19.11 9.33
C ASN A 38 -7.57 19.03 10.34
N VAL A 39 -7.79 18.30 11.41
CA VAL A 39 -6.84 18.15 12.53
C VAL A 39 -5.47 17.58 12.13
N VAL A 40 -5.40 16.81 11.04
CA VAL A 40 -4.12 16.33 10.48
C VAL A 40 -3.28 17.51 9.99
N ASP A 41 -3.90 18.41 9.24
CA ASP A 41 -3.24 19.57 8.68
C ASP A 41 -2.79 20.56 9.76
N GLU A 42 -3.60 20.71 10.80
CA GLU A 42 -3.26 21.57 11.95
C GLU A 42 -1.99 21.08 12.65
N ALA A 43 -1.90 19.77 12.91
CA ALA A 43 -0.73 19.16 13.54
C ALA A 43 0.52 19.24 12.65
N VAL A 44 0.40 19.00 11.34
CA VAL A 44 1.51 19.10 10.39
C VAL A 44 1.96 20.54 10.26
N LEU A 45 1.03 21.48 10.06
CA LEU A 45 1.35 22.91 9.88
C LEU A 45 1.99 23.52 11.14
N ALA A 46 1.54 23.13 12.34
CA ALA A 46 2.15 23.55 13.59
C ALA A 46 3.62 23.10 13.68
N ALA A 47 3.92 21.84 13.30
CA ALA A 47 5.31 21.35 13.29
C ALA A 47 6.17 22.07 12.25
N LEU A 48 5.66 22.32 11.05
CA LEU A 48 6.36 23.04 9.99
C LEU A 48 6.66 24.48 10.40
N ARG A 49 5.68 25.18 11.00
CA ARG A 49 5.87 26.57 11.49
C ARG A 49 6.92 26.67 12.57
N ARG A 50 6.98 25.73 13.52
CA ARG A 50 8.02 25.70 14.56
C ARG A 50 9.44 25.60 13.98
N LYS A 51 9.59 25.01 12.79
CA LYS A 51 10.86 24.84 12.10
C LYS A 51 11.12 25.86 10.99
N GLY A 52 10.19 26.78 10.74
CA GLY A 52 10.29 27.73 9.63
C GLY A 52 10.26 27.07 8.25
N ILE A 53 9.58 25.92 8.12
CA ILE A 53 9.49 25.14 6.87
C ILE A 53 8.23 25.53 6.11
N GLU A 54 8.39 25.94 4.85
CA GLU A 54 7.28 26.23 3.96
C GLU A 54 6.71 24.94 3.36
N PRO A 55 5.39 24.66 3.48
CA PRO A 55 4.77 23.53 2.83
C PRO A 55 4.66 23.72 1.31
N ALA A 56 4.63 22.62 0.57
CA ALA A 56 4.44 22.62 -0.89
C ALA A 56 3.05 23.17 -1.28
N ASN A 57 2.94 23.57 -2.54
CA ASN A 57 1.66 23.95 -3.14
C ASN A 57 0.69 22.76 -3.14
N ARG A 58 -0.57 23.06 -3.41
CA ARG A 58 -1.58 22.03 -3.68
C ARG A 58 -1.29 21.38 -5.04
N CYS A 59 -1.41 20.05 -5.11
CA CYS A 59 -1.33 19.34 -6.39
C CYS A 59 -2.55 19.63 -7.27
N SER A 60 -2.36 19.53 -8.58
CA SER A 60 -3.44 19.65 -9.56
C SER A 60 -4.49 18.53 -9.40
N ASP A 61 -5.63 18.65 -10.07
CA ASP A 61 -6.66 17.63 -10.06
C ASP A 61 -6.22 16.37 -10.82
N GLU A 62 -5.39 16.53 -11.81
CA GLU A 62 -4.79 15.43 -12.58
C GLU A 62 -3.88 14.56 -11.70
N VAL A 63 -2.99 15.20 -10.94
CA VAL A 63 -2.11 14.52 -9.99
C VAL A 63 -2.92 13.87 -8.87
N PHE A 64 -3.88 14.59 -8.30
CA PHE A 64 -4.74 14.06 -7.24
C PHE A 64 -5.51 12.83 -7.71
N LEU A 65 -6.15 12.90 -8.88
CA LEU A 65 -6.93 11.80 -9.44
C LEU A 65 -6.11 10.53 -9.55
N ARG A 66 -4.95 10.61 -10.23
CA ARG A 66 -4.08 9.45 -10.42
C ARG A 66 -3.59 8.91 -9.07
N ARG A 67 -3.12 9.80 -8.19
CA ARG A 67 -2.61 9.44 -6.87
C ARG A 67 -3.65 8.69 -6.05
N VAL A 68 -4.86 9.22 -5.93
CA VAL A 68 -5.90 8.63 -5.09
C VAL A 68 -6.38 7.27 -5.61
N TYR A 69 -6.44 7.07 -6.94
CA TYR A 69 -6.76 5.77 -7.51
C TYR A 69 -5.68 4.73 -7.17
N VAL A 70 -4.42 5.09 -7.33
CA VAL A 70 -3.29 4.20 -7.04
C VAL A 70 -3.19 3.89 -5.54
N ASP A 71 -3.36 4.90 -4.68
CA ASP A 71 -3.19 4.76 -3.24
C ASP A 71 -4.38 4.09 -2.55
N VAL A 72 -5.59 4.24 -3.07
CA VAL A 72 -6.82 3.74 -2.43
C VAL A 72 -7.27 2.39 -2.99
N ILE A 73 -7.15 2.19 -4.29
CA ILE A 73 -7.64 0.97 -4.95
C ILE A 73 -6.59 0.25 -5.81
N GLY A 74 -5.32 0.68 -5.77
CA GLY A 74 -4.22 0.01 -6.48
C GLY A 74 -4.42 -0.09 -7.99
N THR A 75 -5.12 0.84 -8.63
CA THR A 75 -5.35 0.82 -10.09
C THR A 75 -5.33 2.22 -10.68
N LEU A 76 -5.30 2.29 -12.02
CA LEU A 76 -5.48 3.55 -12.75
C LEU A 76 -6.97 3.85 -12.96
N PRO A 77 -7.39 5.14 -13.01
CA PRO A 77 -8.72 5.49 -13.46
C PRO A 77 -8.90 5.12 -14.94
N ALA A 78 -10.09 4.67 -15.31
CA ALA A 78 -10.42 4.53 -16.72
C ALA A 78 -10.47 5.92 -17.40
N PRO A 79 -10.16 6.05 -18.69
CA PRO A 79 -10.18 7.35 -19.39
C PRO A 79 -11.49 8.13 -19.23
N ARG A 80 -12.64 7.44 -19.16
CA ARG A 80 -13.96 8.06 -18.93
C ARG A 80 -14.09 8.61 -17.51
N GLU A 81 -13.60 7.87 -16.50
CA GLU A 81 -13.59 8.32 -15.10
C GLU A 81 -12.68 9.54 -14.94
N ALA A 82 -11.51 9.52 -15.59
CA ALA A 82 -10.58 10.64 -15.58
C ALA A 82 -11.22 11.91 -16.17
N LEU A 83 -11.81 11.81 -17.35
CA LEU A 83 -12.49 12.94 -17.99
C LEU A 83 -13.65 13.47 -17.15
N ALA A 84 -14.49 12.58 -16.61
CA ALA A 84 -15.64 12.96 -15.78
C ALA A 84 -15.18 13.75 -14.54
N PHE A 85 -14.13 13.29 -13.85
CA PHE A 85 -13.58 13.99 -12.69
C PHE A 85 -12.95 15.33 -13.04
N LEU A 86 -12.17 15.40 -14.12
CA LEU A 86 -11.50 16.64 -14.54
C LEU A 86 -12.52 17.72 -15.01
N GLN A 87 -13.65 17.29 -15.59
CA GLN A 87 -14.71 18.19 -16.01
C GLN A 87 -15.66 18.61 -14.85
N ASP A 88 -15.65 17.88 -13.74
CA ASP A 88 -16.45 18.21 -12.56
C ASP A 88 -15.94 19.50 -11.91
N ARG A 89 -16.81 20.49 -11.77
CA ARG A 89 -16.49 21.81 -11.18
C ARG A 89 -16.90 21.94 -9.71
N ARG A 90 -17.46 20.88 -9.12
CA ARG A 90 -17.91 20.91 -7.73
C ARG A 90 -16.73 21.05 -6.78
N PRO A 91 -16.82 21.88 -5.73
CA PRO A 91 -15.73 22.11 -4.78
C PRO A 91 -15.40 20.86 -3.94
N ASP A 92 -16.36 19.96 -3.76
CA ASP A 92 -16.26 18.72 -2.97
C ASP A 92 -15.93 17.46 -3.81
N LYS A 93 -15.61 17.63 -5.10
CA LYS A 93 -15.37 16.51 -6.01
C LYS A 93 -14.29 15.53 -5.54
N ARG A 94 -13.22 16.04 -4.89
CA ARG A 94 -12.14 15.19 -4.36
C ARG A 94 -12.63 14.31 -3.21
N ALA A 95 -13.39 14.88 -2.28
CA ALA A 95 -13.96 14.12 -1.15
C ALA A 95 -14.95 13.07 -1.64
N LYS A 96 -15.84 13.42 -2.58
CA LYS A 96 -16.79 12.50 -3.19
C LYS A 96 -16.09 11.36 -3.95
N LEU A 97 -14.98 11.64 -4.62
CA LEU A 97 -14.19 10.62 -5.28
C LEU A 97 -13.60 9.64 -4.27
N ILE A 98 -13.00 10.14 -3.17
CA ILE A 98 -12.46 9.28 -2.10
C ILE A 98 -13.54 8.34 -1.58
N ASP A 99 -14.74 8.87 -1.26
CA ASP A 99 -15.85 8.06 -0.75
C ASP A 99 -16.35 7.04 -1.77
N ALA A 100 -16.38 7.38 -3.06
CA ALA A 100 -16.74 6.46 -4.13
C ALA A 100 -15.73 5.32 -4.28
N LEU A 101 -14.42 5.61 -4.15
CA LEU A 101 -13.37 4.60 -4.23
C LEU A 101 -13.43 3.60 -3.07
N PHE A 102 -13.84 4.01 -1.88
CA PHE A 102 -14.05 3.10 -0.74
C PHE A 102 -15.16 2.07 -0.95
N GLN A 103 -16.08 2.31 -1.88
CA GLN A 103 -17.16 1.38 -2.21
C GLN A 103 -16.78 0.37 -3.31
N ARG A 104 -15.64 0.53 -3.95
CA ARG A 104 -15.19 -0.36 -5.01
C ARG A 104 -14.61 -1.66 -4.43
N ASN A 105 -14.81 -2.77 -5.15
CA ASN A 105 -14.23 -4.06 -4.75
C ASN A 105 -12.71 -4.02 -4.69
N GLU A 106 -12.08 -3.26 -5.59
CA GLU A 106 -10.63 -3.09 -5.61
C GLU A 106 -10.07 -2.46 -4.34
N PHE A 107 -10.88 -1.72 -3.56
CA PHE A 107 -10.49 -1.27 -2.23
C PHE A 107 -10.22 -2.46 -1.29
N ALA A 108 -11.14 -3.42 -1.27
CA ALA A 108 -10.97 -4.60 -0.45
C ALA A 108 -9.82 -5.49 -0.95
N ASP A 109 -9.66 -5.66 -2.27
CA ASP A 109 -8.57 -6.41 -2.87
C ASP A 109 -7.21 -5.81 -2.48
N TYR A 110 -7.01 -4.51 -2.72
CA TYR A 110 -5.74 -3.85 -2.48
C TYR A 110 -5.34 -3.76 -1.00
N TRP A 111 -6.30 -3.45 -0.12
CA TRP A 111 -6.00 -3.38 1.30
C TRP A 111 -5.86 -4.75 1.95
N SER A 112 -6.59 -5.76 1.46
CA SER A 112 -6.33 -7.16 1.86
C SER A 112 -4.93 -7.61 1.49
N LEU A 113 -4.41 -7.22 0.31
CA LEU A 113 -3.03 -7.48 -0.08
C LEU A 113 -2.05 -6.94 0.96
N LYS A 114 -2.22 -5.67 1.39
CA LYS A 114 -1.36 -5.04 2.41
C LYS A 114 -1.42 -5.75 3.76
N TRP A 115 -2.62 -6.15 4.19
CA TRP A 115 -2.80 -6.94 5.39
C TRP A 115 -2.19 -8.34 5.27
N CYS A 116 -2.32 -8.99 4.11
CA CYS A 116 -1.72 -10.31 3.86
C CYS A 116 -0.19 -10.28 3.90
N ASP A 117 0.45 -9.17 3.52
CA ASP A 117 1.90 -8.99 3.70
C ASP A 117 2.26 -9.01 5.20
N LEU A 118 1.57 -8.22 6.01
CA LEU A 118 1.78 -8.15 7.45
C LEU A 118 1.46 -9.48 8.17
N LEU A 119 0.38 -10.14 7.75
CA LEU A 119 -0.12 -11.38 8.35
C LEU A 119 0.55 -12.65 7.79
N ARG A 120 1.52 -12.53 6.92
CA ARG A 120 2.32 -13.64 6.36
C ARG A 120 1.45 -14.69 5.66
N VAL A 121 0.50 -14.26 4.83
CA VAL A 121 -0.43 -15.16 4.14
C VAL A 121 0.28 -15.83 2.96
N LYS A 122 0.83 -17.04 3.20
CA LYS A 122 1.66 -17.80 2.26
C LYS A 122 1.47 -19.30 2.44
N SER A 123 1.32 -20.02 1.33
CA SER A 123 1.10 -21.48 1.34
C SER A 123 2.35 -22.29 1.62
N GLU A 124 3.49 -21.83 1.11
CA GLU A 124 4.77 -22.54 1.10
C GLU A 124 5.65 -22.21 2.31
N PHE A 125 6.75 -22.96 2.42
CA PHE A 125 7.85 -22.68 3.36
C PHE A 125 8.32 -21.20 3.22
N PRO A 126 8.63 -20.50 4.32
CA PRO A 126 8.72 -21.03 5.70
C PRO A 126 7.38 -21.02 6.48
N ILE A 127 6.32 -20.46 5.93
CA ILE A 127 5.04 -20.27 6.63
C ILE A 127 4.17 -21.54 6.65
N ASN A 128 4.05 -22.21 5.52
CA ASN A 128 3.34 -23.50 5.37
C ASN A 128 1.86 -23.49 5.77
N LEU A 129 1.13 -22.41 5.47
CA LEU A 129 -0.32 -22.38 5.72
C LEU A 129 -1.10 -23.39 4.86
N TRP A 130 -0.61 -23.71 3.67
CA TRP A 130 -1.28 -24.49 2.63
C TRP A 130 -2.42 -23.74 1.92
N PRO A 131 -2.68 -24.00 0.63
CA PRO A 131 -3.62 -23.20 -0.18
C PRO A 131 -5.02 -23.03 0.40
N ASN A 132 -5.61 -24.09 0.96
CA ASN A 132 -6.97 -24.00 1.53
C ASN A 132 -7.04 -23.02 2.70
N ALA A 133 -6.06 -23.07 3.59
CA ALA A 133 -5.99 -22.15 4.73
C ALA A 133 -5.67 -20.72 4.29
N VAL A 134 -4.78 -20.56 3.30
CA VAL A 134 -4.49 -19.26 2.69
C VAL A 134 -5.75 -18.63 2.11
N GLN A 135 -6.52 -19.39 1.33
CA GLN A 135 -7.77 -18.92 0.74
C GLN A 135 -8.82 -18.55 1.80
N ALA A 136 -8.92 -19.37 2.87
CA ALA A 136 -9.83 -19.06 3.99
C ALA A 136 -9.41 -17.78 4.71
N TYR A 137 -8.10 -17.63 5.01
CA TYR A 137 -7.57 -16.48 5.74
C TYR A 137 -7.66 -15.19 4.91
N HIS A 138 -7.31 -15.24 3.64
CA HIS A 138 -7.46 -14.12 2.72
C HIS A 138 -8.92 -13.66 2.59
N ARG A 139 -9.87 -14.60 2.35
CA ARG A 139 -11.30 -14.26 2.26
C ARG A 139 -11.82 -13.61 3.53
N TRP A 140 -11.40 -14.10 4.69
CA TRP A 140 -11.75 -13.49 5.97
C TRP A 140 -11.21 -12.06 6.08
N MET A 141 -9.94 -11.83 5.74
CA MET A 141 -9.33 -10.50 5.77
C MET A 141 -9.98 -9.56 4.75
N HIS A 142 -10.28 -10.06 3.56
CA HIS A 142 -10.99 -9.31 2.53
C HIS A 142 -12.40 -8.88 3.01
N ASP A 143 -13.12 -9.75 3.71
CA ASP A 143 -14.42 -9.42 4.30
C ASP A 143 -14.30 -8.40 5.45
N VAL A 144 -13.26 -8.51 6.28
CA VAL A 144 -12.91 -7.52 7.32
C VAL A 144 -12.75 -6.13 6.71
N VAL A 145 -11.97 -6.00 5.64
CA VAL A 145 -11.73 -4.73 4.95
C VAL A 145 -12.99 -4.23 4.25
N ARG A 146 -13.68 -5.11 3.52
CA ARG A 146 -14.89 -4.77 2.77
C ARG A 146 -16.00 -4.26 3.66
N ARG A 147 -16.22 -4.90 4.82
CA ARG A 147 -17.25 -4.52 5.81
C ARG A 147 -16.78 -3.45 6.79
N ASN A 148 -15.51 -3.04 6.69
CA ASN A 148 -14.93 -2.07 7.62
C ASN A 148 -15.15 -2.45 9.09
N ARG A 149 -14.78 -3.70 9.45
CA ARG A 149 -14.97 -4.19 10.81
C ARG A 149 -14.07 -3.42 11.79
N PRO A 150 -14.55 -3.06 12.99
CA PRO A 150 -13.76 -2.36 13.99
C PRO A 150 -12.44 -3.09 14.29
N TYR A 151 -11.33 -2.35 14.24
CA TYR A 151 -9.98 -2.94 14.30
C TYR A 151 -9.67 -3.63 15.65
N ASP A 152 -10.18 -3.10 16.74
CA ASP A 152 -10.09 -3.71 18.08
C ASP A 152 -10.71 -5.10 18.11
N ARG A 153 -11.91 -5.27 17.53
CA ARG A 153 -12.60 -6.56 17.42
C ARG A 153 -11.85 -7.55 16.55
N VAL A 154 -11.28 -7.07 15.43
CA VAL A 154 -10.49 -7.90 14.51
C VAL A 154 -9.21 -8.39 15.19
N ALA A 155 -8.50 -7.51 15.90
CA ALA A 155 -7.29 -7.87 16.65
C ALA A 155 -7.62 -8.88 17.77
N ARG A 156 -8.68 -8.63 18.54
CA ARG A 156 -9.13 -9.55 19.59
C ARG A 156 -9.50 -10.92 19.03
N GLU A 157 -10.21 -10.98 17.89
CA GLU A 157 -10.56 -12.22 17.21
C GLU A 157 -9.32 -13.01 16.79
N MET A 158 -8.33 -12.39 16.16
CA MET A 158 -7.07 -13.04 15.80
C MET A 158 -6.32 -13.61 16.99
N LEU A 159 -6.35 -12.91 18.14
CA LEU A 159 -5.62 -13.32 19.33
C LEU A 159 -6.33 -14.42 20.12
N THR A 160 -7.67 -14.42 20.17
CA THR A 160 -8.42 -15.27 21.11
C THR A 160 -9.19 -16.42 20.48
N ARG A 161 -9.39 -16.38 19.15
CA ARG A 161 -10.18 -17.41 18.48
C ARG A 161 -9.51 -18.78 18.60
N SER A 162 -10.34 -19.81 18.71
CA SER A 162 -9.96 -21.22 18.70
C SER A 162 -10.77 -21.97 17.66
N GLY A 163 -10.19 -22.98 17.01
CA GLY A 163 -10.89 -23.80 16.04
C GLY A 163 -10.03 -24.24 14.86
N SER A 164 -10.69 -24.80 13.87
CA SER A 164 -10.07 -25.27 12.62
C SER A 164 -9.58 -24.11 11.76
N ASN A 165 -8.38 -24.22 11.22
CA ASN A 165 -7.78 -23.27 10.29
C ASN A 165 -8.61 -23.05 9.01
N PHE A 166 -9.52 -23.96 8.68
CA PHE A 166 -10.41 -23.82 7.52
C PHE A 166 -11.73 -23.16 7.86
N ARG A 167 -12.26 -23.43 9.07
CA ARG A 167 -13.60 -22.98 9.50
C ARG A 167 -13.57 -21.71 10.34
N GLU A 168 -12.47 -21.50 11.09
CA GLU A 168 -12.19 -20.32 11.91
C GLU A 168 -10.94 -19.61 11.38
N PRO A 169 -11.03 -18.87 10.25
CA PRO A 169 -9.85 -18.40 9.52
C PRO A 169 -8.90 -17.51 10.32
N ALA A 170 -9.40 -16.80 11.33
CA ALA A 170 -8.60 -15.93 12.19
C ALA A 170 -7.48 -16.67 12.95
N VAL A 171 -7.66 -17.99 13.22
CA VAL A 171 -6.63 -18.80 13.89
C VAL A 171 -5.37 -18.99 13.04
N ASN A 172 -5.45 -18.72 11.73
CA ASN A 172 -4.29 -18.77 10.85
C ASN A 172 -3.23 -17.71 11.20
N PHE A 173 -3.58 -16.68 11.98
CA PHE A 173 -2.60 -15.78 12.57
C PHE A 173 -1.50 -16.53 13.32
N TRP A 174 -1.89 -17.48 14.20
CA TRP A 174 -0.97 -18.32 14.96
C TRP A 174 -0.22 -19.32 14.07
N ARG A 175 -0.91 -19.87 13.06
CA ARG A 175 -0.32 -20.85 12.15
C ARG A 175 0.72 -20.22 11.22
N ALA A 176 0.57 -18.95 10.86
CA ALA A 176 1.52 -18.20 10.03
C ALA A 176 2.82 -17.83 10.76
N ILE A 177 3.01 -18.24 12.00
CA ILE A 177 4.25 -18.08 12.76
C ILE A 177 5.05 -19.38 12.65
N GLN A 178 6.30 -19.29 12.22
CA GLN A 178 7.14 -20.48 11.96
C GLN A 178 7.35 -21.31 13.22
N SER A 179 7.87 -20.69 14.27
CA SER A 179 8.05 -21.35 15.56
C SER A 179 6.77 -21.25 16.40
N LYS A 180 6.40 -22.37 17.03
CA LYS A 180 5.24 -22.42 17.93
C LYS A 180 5.60 -22.15 19.39
N GLU A 181 6.86 -21.81 19.66
CA GLU A 181 7.31 -21.42 20.98
C GLU A 181 6.63 -20.13 21.44
N PRO A 182 6.22 -20.02 22.71
CA PRO A 182 5.52 -18.85 23.25
C PRO A 182 6.26 -17.53 22.98
N SER A 183 7.58 -17.52 22.99
CA SER A 183 8.40 -16.36 22.70
C SER A 183 8.27 -15.89 21.26
N ALA A 184 8.21 -16.82 20.28
CA ALA A 184 8.01 -16.50 18.87
C ALA A 184 6.58 -16.00 18.60
N LEU A 185 5.58 -16.60 19.29
CA LEU A 185 4.20 -16.12 19.24
C LEU A 185 4.09 -14.68 19.76
N ALA A 186 4.74 -14.39 20.89
CA ALA A 186 4.81 -13.05 21.47
C ALA A 186 5.47 -12.02 20.53
N GLN A 187 6.57 -12.39 19.86
CA GLN A 187 7.24 -11.54 18.88
C GLN A 187 6.33 -11.20 17.71
N ALA A 188 5.60 -12.17 17.18
CA ALA A 188 4.65 -11.93 16.10
C ALA A 188 3.50 -11.01 16.51
N VAL A 189 2.99 -11.14 17.75
CA VAL A 189 1.96 -10.28 18.30
C VAL A 189 2.46 -8.83 18.46
N THR A 190 3.65 -8.63 19.05
CA THR A 190 4.22 -7.28 19.23
C THR A 190 4.54 -6.62 17.89
N LEU A 191 5.06 -7.35 16.91
CA LEU A 191 5.31 -6.83 15.57
C LEU A 191 4.00 -6.39 14.89
N THR A 192 2.99 -7.25 14.93
CA THR A 192 1.73 -7.03 14.20
C THR A 192 0.91 -5.90 14.83
N PHE A 193 0.72 -5.93 16.16
CA PHE A 193 -0.23 -5.06 16.85
C PHE A 193 0.41 -3.89 17.60
N MET A 194 1.71 -3.93 17.85
CA MET A 194 2.42 -2.87 18.57
C MET A 194 3.51 -2.18 17.73
N GLY A 195 3.91 -2.75 16.57
CA GLY A 195 5.00 -2.23 15.75
C GLY A 195 6.36 -2.32 16.44
N VAL A 196 6.54 -3.29 17.32
CA VAL A 196 7.72 -3.43 18.18
C VAL A 196 8.44 -4.74 17.87
N ARG A 197 9.75 -4.66 17.75
CA ARG A 197 10.66 -5.81 17.62
C ARG A 197 11.08 -6.27 19.01
N SER A 198 10.22 -7.07 19.67
CA SER A 198 10.44 -7.51 21.06
C SER A 198 11.59 -8.49 21.25
N GLU A 199 12.13 -9.07 20.19
CA GLU A 199 13.37 -9.87 20.25
C GLU A 199 14.58 -9.09 20.79
N ARG A 200 14.51 -7.76 20.75
CA ARG A 200 15.55 -6.86 21.28
C ARG A 200 15.37 -6.51 22.76
N TRP A 201 14.28 -6.94 23.39
CA TRP A 201 14.02 -6.68 24.80
C TRP A 201 14.87 -7.58 25.72
N PRO A 202 15.10 -7.16 26.96
CA PRO A 202 15.70 -8.02 28.00
C PRO A 202 14.93 -9.35 28.13
N LYS A 203 15.65 -10.40 28.50
CA LYS A 203 15.11 -11.77 28.57
C LYS A 203 13.89 -11.86 29.48
N GLU A 204 13.97 -11.26 30.66
CA GLU A 204 12.91 -11.27 31.68
C GLU A 204 11.61 -10.67 31.14
N ARG A 205 11.70 -9.56 30.41
CA ARG A 205 10.56 -8.90 29.78
C ARG A 205 9.97 -9.74 28.66
N ARG A 206 10.81 -10.41 27.87
CA ARG A 206 10.35 -11.33 26.81
C ARG A 206 9.65 -12.54 27.38
N ASP A 207 10.20 -13.13 28.46
CA ASP A 207 9.63 -14.31 29.10
C ASP A 207 8.29 -13.98 29.78
N GLY A 208 8.19 -12.83 30.45
CA GLY A 208 6.94 -12.34 31.03
C GLY A 208 5.84 -12.13 30.00
N LEU A 209 6.17 -11.55 28.84
CA LEU A 209 5.22 -11.41 27.74
C LEU A 209 4.86 -12.76 27.10
N ALA A 210 5.83 -13.66 26.92
CA ALA A 210 5.61 -14.97 26.32
C ALA A 210 4.64 -15.84 27.15
N ALA A 211 4.55 -15.60 28.44
CA ALA A 211 3.65 -16.32 29.34
C ALA A 211 2.16 -16.19 28.93
N PHE A 212 1.73 -15.07 28.34
CA PHE A 212 0.36 -14.92 27.82
C PHE A 212 0.02 -15.90 26.69
N PHE A 213 1.02 -16.44 26.01
CA PHE A 213 0.87 -17.32 24.85
C PHE A 213 1.31 -18.77 25.15
N SER A 214 1.66 -19.07 26.40
CA SER A 214 2.16 -20.37 26.84
C SER A 214 1.16 -21.52 26.65
N ARG A 215 -0.14 -21.21 26.64
CA ARG A 215 -1.21 -22.20 26.47
C ARG A 215 -1.69 -22.35 25.02
N VAL A 216 -1.11 -21.63 24.04
CA VAL A 216 -1.46 -21.80 22.63
C VAL A 216 -1.00 -23.18 22.16
N ALA A 217 -1.94 -24.00 21.73
CA ALA A 217 -1.68 -25.36 21.31
C ALA A 217 -2.27 -25.66 19.92
N PHE A 218 -1.69 -26.68 19.28
CA PHE A 218 -2.01 -27.07 17.91
C PHE A 218 -2.30 -28.55 17.87
N LYS A 219 -3.45 -28.94 17.29
CA LYS A 219 -3.85 -30.34 17.15
C LYS A 219 -4.18 -30.63 15.69
N ARG A 220 -3.48 -31.58 15.09
CA ARG A 220 -3.82 -32.12 13.78
C ARG A 220 -5.10 -32.94 13.86
N THR A 221 -5.89 -32.92 12.79
CA THR A 221 -7.08 -33.75 12.62
C THR A 221 -6.80 -34.87 11.61
N THR A 222 -7.81 -35.68 11.32
CA THR A 222 -7.76 -36.66 10.24
C THR A 222 -7.90 -36.03 8.86
N GLU A 223 -8.42 -34.80 8.78
CA GLU A 223 -8.51 -34.02 7.55
C GLU A 223 -7.11 -33.55 7.11
N TRP A 224 -6.82 -33.70 5.83
CA TRP A 224 -5.50 -33.36 5.31
C TRP A 224 -5.21 -31.84 5.43
N LYS A 225 -4.09 -31.51 6.10
CA LYS A 225 -3.67 -30.13 6.37
C LYS A 225 -4.62 -29.32 7.25
N GLU A 226 -5.64 -29.94 7.82
CA GLU A 226 -6.43 -29.29 8.87
C GLU A 226 -5.68 -29.33 10.21
N GLU A 227 -5.70 -28.23 10.90
CA GLU A 227 -5.13 -28.08 12.23
C GLU A 227 -6.05 -27.20 13.09
N ILE A 228 -6.29 -27.64 14.30
CA ILE A 228 -7.06 -26.90 15.31
C ILE A 228 -6.08 -26.12 16.18
N VAL A 229 -6.30 -24.81 16.32
CA VAL A 229 -5.60 -23.94 17.26
C VAL A 229 -6.51 -23.69 18.46
N PHE A 230 -5.99 -23.84 19.68
CA PHE A 230 -6.79 -23.68 20.89
C PHE A 230 -5.91 -23.26 22.08
N SER A 231 -6.55 -22.84 23.19
CA SER A 231 -5.89 -22.69 24.48
C SER A 231 -5.91 -24.04 25.18
N ASN A 232 -4.74 -24.61 25.52
CA ASN A 232 -4.63 -25.94 26.11
C ASN A 232 -5.25 -25.97 27.52
N PRO A 233 -6.37 -26.69 27.74
CA PRO A 233 -7.01 -26.78 29.07
C PRO A 233 -6.24 -27.66 30.08
N GLU A 234 -5.34 -28.51 29.55
CA GLU A 234 -4.52 -29.40 30.41
C GLU A 234 -3.35 -28.66 31.06
N ALA A 235 -3.03 -27.47 30.60
CA ALA A 235 -2.03 -26.61 31.22
C ALA A 235 -2.57 -26.06 32.53
N SER A 236 -2.48 -26.88 33.59
CA SER A 236 -2.97 -26.57 34.92
C SER A 236 -2.05 -25.63 35.67
N GLY A 237 -2.62 -24.80 36.53
CA GLY A 237 -1.93 -23.83 37.37
C GLY A 237 -2.08 -22.38 36.89
N PRO A 238 -1.89 -21.41 37.78
CA PRO A 238 -1.94 -20.00 37.43
C PRO A 238 -0.76 -19.63 36.48
N VAL A 239 -0.98 -18.69 35.59
CA VAL A 239 0.06 -18.14 34.73
C VAL A 239 0.47 -16.77 35.24
N ARG A 240 1.74 -16.62 35.62
CA ARG A 240 2.32 -15.31 35.93
C ARG A 240 2.86 -14.69 34.63
N ALA A 241 2.33 -13.54 34.29
CA ALA A 241 2.72 -12.83 33.05
C ALA A 241 3.00 -11.35 33.35
N VAL A 242 3.77 -10.72 32.48
CA VAL A 242 4.13 -9.30 32.59
C VAL A 242 3.76 -8.60 31.28
N PHE A 243 2.91 -7.59 31.39
CA PHE A 243 2.55 -6.76 30.24
C PHE A 243 3.75 -5.92 29.74
N PRO A 244 3.72 -5.46 28.49
CA PRO A 244 4.77 -4.61 27.92
C PRO A 244 5.08 -3.31 28.69
N ASP A 245 4.15 -2.77 29.44
CA ASP A 245 4.31 -1.61 30.32
C ASP A 245 4.91 -1.92 31.69
N GLY A 246 5.08 -3.22 32.02
CA GLY A 246 5.66 -3.69 33.27
C GLY A 246 4.62 -4.10 34.33
N GLU A 247 3.31 -3.96 34.04
CA GLU A 247 2.26 -4.46 34.95
C GLU A 247 2.32 -5.99 35.03
N GLU A 248 2.39 -6.54 36.24
CA GLU A 248 2.35 -7.97 36.49
C GLU A 248 0.92 -8.46 36.72
N VAL A 249 0.62 -9.66 36.21
CA VAL A 249 -0.70 -10.29 36.39
C VAL A 249 -0.55 -11.78 36.67
N GLU A 250 -1.36 -12.27 37.61
CA GLU A 250 -1.55 -13.70 37.83
C GLU A 250 -2.91 -14.12 37.25
N ILE A 251 -2.88 -14.98 36.26
CA ILE A 251 -4.04 -15.40 35.47
C ILE A 251 -4.51 -16.75 36.01
N ALA A 252 -5.76 -16.83 36.41
CA ALA A 252 -6.34 -18.04 36.97
C ALA A 252 -6.35 -19.21 35.95
N PRO A 253 -6.37 -20.47 36.43
CA PRO A 253 -6.33 -21.64 35.54
C PRO A 253 -7.49 -21.72 34.55
N ASP A 254 -8.65 -21.20 34.88
CA ASP A 254 -9.88 -21.17 34.09
C ASP A 254 -9.95 -19.99 33.10
N GLN A 255 -9.00 -19.03 33.16
CA GLN A 255 -8.93 -17.89 32.27
C GLN A 255 -7.98 -18.18 31.08
N ASP A 256 -8.36 -17.73 29.88
CA ASP A 256 -7.48 -17.78 28.72
C ASP A 256 -6.47 -16.61 28.76
N PRO A 257 -5.17 -16.88 28.90
CA PRO A 257 -4.17 -15.82 28.97
C PRO A 257 -4.14 -14.92 27.73
N ARG A 258 -4.51 -15.46 26.56
CA ARG A 258 -4.61 -14.68 25.32
C ARG A 258 -5.70 -13.62 25.41
N ALA A 259 -6.83 -13.94 26.06
CA ALA A 259 -7.93 -13.00 26.26
C ALA A 259 -7.52 -11.86 27.20
N VAL A 260 -6.80 -12.17 28.28
CA VAL A 260 -6.28 -11.16 29.22
C VAL A 260 -5.34 -10.19 28.50
N PHE A 261 -4.43 -10.71 27.68
CA PHE A 261 -3.54 -9.86 26.86
C PHE A 261 -4.32 -9.05 25.83
N ALA A 262 -5.28 -9.65 25.13
CA ALA A 262 -6.08 -8.97 24.12
C ALA A 262 -6.90 -7.82 24.72
N ASP A 263 -7.49 -8.01 25.89
CA ASP A 263 -8.27 -6.99 26.58
C ASP A 263 -7.38 -5.81 27.02
N TRP A 264 -6.14 -6.08 27.49
CA TRP A 264 -5.14 -5.04 27.78
C TRP A 264 -4.73 -4.31 26.50
N LEU A 265 -4.47 -5.03 25.40
CA LEU A 265 -3.97 -4.47 24.14
C LEU A 265 -4.96 -3.45 23.53
N VAL A 266 -6.25 -3.79 23.54
CA VAL A 266 -7.28 -2.94 22.88
C VAL A 266 -7.82 -1.82 23.78
N ARG A 267 -7.29 -1.63 24.97
CA ARG A 267 -7.67 -0.50 25.84
C ARG A 267 -7.46 0.82 25.11
N PRO A 268 -8.36 1.80 25.25
CA PRO A 268 -8.24 3.10 24.58
C PRO A 268 -6.98 3.89 24.95
N ASP A 269 -6.45 3.67 26.14
CA ASP A 269 -5.23 4.29 26.67
C ASP A 269 -3.96 3.49 26.37
N ASN A 270 -4.07 2.32 25.72
CA ASN A 270 -2.90 1.53 25.34
C ASN A 270 -2.00 2.31 24.38
N PRO A 271 -0.71 2.53 24.73
CA PRO A 271 0.14 3.44 23.97
C PRO A 271 0.68 2.85 22.66
N TRP A 272 0.49 1.56 22.41
CA TRP A 272 1.04 0.90 21.20
C TRP A 272 -0.01 0.61 20.14
N PHE A 273 -1.17 0.08 20.53
CA PHE A 273 -2.15 -0.49 19.60
C PHE A 273 -2.64 0.52 18.56
N THR A 274 -3.17 1.64 19.01
CA THR A 274 -3.66 2.70 18.12
C THR A 274 -2.51 3.37 17.38
N ARG A 275 -1.42 3.67 18.09
CA ARG A 275 -0.23 4.32 17.52
C ARG A 275 0.38 3.49 16.38
N ASN A 276 0.49 2.18 16.54
CA ASN A 276 1.02 1.29 15.50
C ASN A 276 0.20 1.35 14.22
N ILE A 277 -1.12 1.10 14.33
CA ILE A 277 -1.93 0.98 13.12
C ILE A 277 -2.09 2.31 12.39
N VAL A 278 -2.25 3.45 13.10
CA VAL A 278 -2.35 4.75 12.43
C VAL A 278 -1.01 5.17 11.80
N ASN A 279 0.13 4.84 12.44
CA ASN A 279 1.45 5.06 11.86
C ASN A 279 1.66 4.21 10.60
N ARG A 280 1.18 2.99 10.58
CA ARG A 280 1.26 2.08 9.43
C ARG A 280 0.38 2.55 8.27
N ILE A 281 -0.88 2.96 8.55
CA ILE A 281 -1.77 3.57 7.54
C ILE A 281 -1.15 4.84 6.97
N TRP A 282 -0.62 5.69 7.83
CA TRP A 282 0.10 6.89 7.40
C TRP A 282 1.27 6.54 6.47
N ALA A 283 2.09 5.55 6.84
CA ALA A 283 3.21 5.11 6.02
C ALA A 283 2.79 4.55 4.66
N TRP A 284 1.70 3.80 4.60
CA TRP A 284 1.15 3.28 3.34
C TRP A 284 0.72 4.40 2.40
N LEU A 285 0.07 5.45 2.91
CA LEU A 285 -0.46 6.56 2.11
C LEU A 285 0.61 7.62 1.80
N MET A 286 1.48 7.94 2.76
CA MET A 286 2.45 9.04 2.65
C MET A 286 3.86 8.58 2.27
N GLY A 287 4.10 7.25 2.16
CA GLY A 287 5.40 6.67 1.79
C GLY A 287 6.46 6.65 2.90
N ARG A 288 6.12 7.17 4.09
CA ARG A 288 6.98 7.18 5.29
C ARG A 288 6.09 7.23 6.53
N GLY A 289 6.45 6.48 7.57
CA GLY A 289 5.80 6.58 8.88
C GLY A 289 6.14 7.89 9.60
N VAL A 290 5.27 8.31 10.50
CA VAL A 290 5.57 9.37 11.49
C VAL A 290 6.66 8.89 12.43
N ILE A 291 6.60 7.61 12.84
CA ILE A 291 7.74 6.83 13.33
C ILE A 291 8.24 6.00 12.15
N HIS A 292 9.51 6.14 11.79
CA HIS A 292 10.08 5.44 10.65
C HIS A 292 11.29 4.60 11.10
N GLU A 293 11.27 3.28 10.87
CA GLU A 293 10.30 2.44 10.13
C GLU A 293 9.09 2.10 11.01
N PRO A 294 7.93 1.78 10.39
CA PRO A 294 6.71 1.48 11.14
C PRO A 294 6.81 0.27 12.10
N ASP A 295 7.74 -0.64 11.85
CA ASP A 295 7.98 -1.85 12.67
C ASP A 295 9.00 -1.63 13.80
N ASP A 296 9.42 -0.40 14.03
CA ASP A 296 10.51 -0.08 14.97
C ASP A 296 10.10 1.02 15.95
N ILE A 297 8.91 0.82 16.56
CA ILE A 297 8.42 1.72 17.62
C ILE A 297 9.18 1.44 18.92
N ARG A 298 10.05 2.37 19.31
CA ARG A 298 10.88 2.28 20.51
C ARG A 298 11.27 3.67 21.02
N PRO A 299 11.68 3.80 22.29
CA PRO A 299 11.95 5.12 22.90
C PRO A 299 13.02 5.95 22.18
N ASP A 300 14.05 5.31 21.63
CA ASP A 300 15.16 5.95 20.89
C ASP A 300 14.90 6.11 19.38
N ASN A 301 13.69 5.80 18.92
CA ASN A 301 13.19 6.11 17.58
C ASN A 301 11.88 6.95 17.68
N PRO A 302 11.99 8.23 18.05
CA PRO A 302 10.81 9.06 18.31
C PRO A 302 10.06 9.41 17.03
N ALA A 303 8.79 9.73 17.19
CA ALA A 303 7.95 10.26 16.12
C ALA A 303 8.52 11.60 15.61
N SER A 304 8.60 11.79 14.30
CA SER A 304 8.99 13.08 13.70
C SER A 304 7.97 14.19 13.99
N ASN A 305 6.71 13.82 14.18
CA ASN A 305 5.63 14.70 14.62
C ASN A 305 4.74 13.97 15.66
N PRO A 306 5.08 14.06 16.96
CA PRO A 306 4.31 13.38 18.01
C PRO A 306 2.85 13.83 18.11
N GLU A 307 2.56 15.10 17.84
CA GLU A 307 1.21 15.67 17.87
C GLU A 307 0.32 15.05 16.79
N LEU A 308 0.85 14.90 15.58
CA LEU A 308 0.15 14.21 14.48
C LEU A 308 -0.21 12.77 14.85
N LEU A 309 0.74 12.04 15.43
CA LEU A 309 0.51 10.65 15.81
C LEU A 309 -0.53 10.54 16.93
N ALA A 310 -0.49 11.45 17.90
CA ALA A 310 -1.47 11.52 18.99
C ALA A 310 -2.88 11.83 18.47
N VAL A 311 -2.99 12.81 17.55
CA VAL A 311 -4.27 13.17 16.92
C VAL A 311 -4.87 11.99 16.17
N LEU A 312 -4.09 11.31 15.31
CA LEU A 312 -4.57 10.15 14.56
C LEU A 312 -5.00 8.99 15.48
N SER A 313 -4.24 8.74 16.57
CA SER A 313 -4.59 7.71 17.56
C SER A 313 -5.90 8.05 18.27
N LYS A 314 -6.10 9.31 18.66
CA LYS A 314 -7.34 9.80 19.28
C LYS A 314 -8.55 9.67 18.34
N GLU A 315 -8.39 10.06 17.08
CA GLU A 315 -9.44 9.94 16.06
C GLU A 315 -9.86 8.48 15.83
N LEU A 316 -8.90 7.53 15.86
CA LEU A 316 -9.20 6.11 15.75
C LEU A 316 -10.07 5.62 16.93
N VAL A 317 -9.74 6.00 18.15
CA VAL A 317 -10.54 5.64 19.34
C VAL A 317 -11.93 6.27 19.27
N LEU A 318 -12.02 7.57 18.97
CA LEU A 318 -13.29 8.30 18.88
C LEU A 318 -14.22 7.77 17.80
N SER A 319 -13.67 7.26 16.70
CA SER A 319 -14.45 6.62 15.63
C SER A 319 -14.85 5.17 15.93
N GLY A 320 -14.55 4.61 17.11
CA GLY A 320 -14.81 3.21 17.44
C GLY A 320 -13.93 2.25 16.64
N TYR A 321 -12.67 2.60 16.47
CA TYR A 321 -11.66 1.83 15.72
C TYR A 321 -11.98 1.63 14.24
N ASP A 322 -12.65 2.60 13.63
CA ASP A 322 -12.96 2.65 12.20
C ASP A 322 -11.72 3.04 11.38
N LEU A 323 -11.06 2.05 10.73
CA LEU A 323 -9.89 2.32 9.90
C LEU A 323 -10.23 3.16 8.66
N ARG A 324 -11.43 3.01 8.10
CA ARG A 324 -11.85 3.79 6.92
C ARG A 324 -12.01 5.27 7.26
N HIS A 325 -12.39 5.59 8.51
CA HIS A 325 -12.38 6.97 9.01
C HIS A 325 -10.96 7.56 8.95
N ILE A 326 -9.95 6.82 9.39
CA ILE A 326 -8.54 7.27 9.35
C ILE A 326 -8.06 7.47 7.91
N TYR A 327 -8.36 6.52 7.01
CA TYR A 327 -8.06 6.72 5.58
C TYR A 327 -8.70 7.99 5.04
N ARG A 328 -10.01 8.20 5.30
CA ARG A 328 -10.75 9.38 4.86
C ARG A 328 -10.15 10.67 5.40
N LEU A 329 -9.77 10.68 6.67
CA LEU A 329 -9.19 11.84 7.34
C LEU A 329 -7.86 12.24 6.69
N ILE A 330 -6.97 11.28 6.42
CA ILE A 330 -5.67 11.53 5.78
C ILE A 330 -5.87 11.97 4.32
N LEU A 331 -6.65 11.26 3.54
CA LEU A 331 -6.84 11.52 2.10
C LEU A 331 -7.49 12.90 1.82
N ASN A 332 -8.37 13.37 2.72
CA ASN A 332 -8.99 14.69 2.61
C ASN A 332 -8.11 15.83 3.16
N SER A 333 -6.99 15.52 3.80
CA SER A 333 -6.08 16.56 4.30
C SER A 333 -5.36 17.30 3.16
N SER A 334 -5.03 18.56 3.40
CA SER A 334 -4.14 19.32 2.52
C SER A 334 -2.74 18.70 2.48
N THR A 335 -2.30 18.06 3.55
CA THR A 335 -1.02 17.36 3.66
C THR A 335 -0.90 16.24 2.63
N TYR A 336 -1.93 15.40 2.47
CA TYR A 336 -1.95 14.38 1.41
C TYR A 336 -2.06 15.00 0.01
N GLN A 337 -2.77 16.11 -0.11
CA GLN A 337 -3.04 16.80 -1.38
C GLN A 337 -1.97 17.82 -1.78
N GLN A 338 -0.81 17.81 -1.13
CA GLN A 338 0.34 18.60 -1.54
C GLN A 338 0.94 18.11 -2.86
N SER A 339 1.61 19.04 -3.54
CA SER A 339 2.51 18.74 -4.65
C SER A 339 3.72 17.92 -4.18
N PRO A 340 4.29 17.06 -5.05
CA PRO A 340 5.57 16.39 -4.78
C PRO A 340 6.77 17.33 -4.92
N ILE A 341 6.59 18.56 -5.38
CA ILE A 341 7.65 19.54 -5.62
C ILE A 341 7.92 20.29 -4.31
N PRO A 342 9.11 20.11 -3.68
CA PRO A 342 9.41 20.76 -2.42
C PRO A 342 9.62 22.27 -2.61
N ARG A 343 9.11 23.09 -1.69
CA ARG A 343 9.37 24.53 -1.61
C ARG A 343 10.46 24.88 -0.61
N SER A 344 10.75 23.98 0.32
CA SER A 344 11.79 24.17 1.35
C SER A 344 12.93 23.20 1.13
N LYS A 345 14.17 23.70 1.30
CA LYS A 345 15.42 22.90 1.32
C LYS A 345 15.80 22.43 2.72
N HIS A 346 14.95 22.66 3.72
CA HIS A 346 15.23 22.28 5.09
C HIS A 346 15.39 20.75 5.20
N PRO A 347 16.40 20.23 5.93
CA PRO A 347 16.68 18.80 5.99
C PRO A 347 15.54 17.98 6.59
N GLU A 348 14.75 18.56 7.50
CA GLU A 348 13.59 17.90 8.10
C GLU A 348 12.30 18.01 7.25
N ALA A 349 12.30 18.77 6.14
CA ALA A 349 11.09 19.00 5.34
C ALA A 349 10.40 17.70 4.91
N ARG A 350 11.18 16.70 4.49
CA ARG A 350 10.68 15.39 4.11
C ARG A 350 10.10 14.61 5.31
N ALA A 351 10.77 14.67 6.47
CA ALA A 351 10.35 13.94 7.67
C ALA A 351 9.09 14.55 8.30
N LEU A 352 8.89 15.86 8.12
CA LEU A 352 7.72 16.63 8.59
C LEU A 352 6.60 16.78 7.54
N PHE A 353 6.70 16.04 6.41
CA PHE A 353 5.67 16.01 5.37
C PHE A 353 5.35 17.40 4.75
N ALA A 354 6.39 18.22 4.55
CA ALA A 354 6.26 19.53 3.90
C ALA A 354 5.91 19.45 2.39
N HIS A 355 5.97 18.27 1.80
CA HIS A 355 5.57 17.93 0.43
C HIS A 355 5.18 16.45 0.36
N TYR A 356 4.43 16.07 -0.69
CA TYR A 356 4.12 14.66 -0.91
C TYR A 356 5.38 13.87 -1.29
N ILE A 357 5.60 12.73 -0.65
CA ILE A 357 6.79 11.91 -0.88
C ILE A 357 6.57 11.02 -2.10
N VAL A 358 7.32 11.30 -3.18
CA VAL A 358 7.31 10.47 -4.39
C VAL A 358 7.83 9.07 -4.07
N ARG A 359 7.08 8.05 -4.45
CA ARG A 359 7.45 6.65 -4.31
C ARG A 359 7.12 5.84 -5.56
N ARG A 360 7.94 4.84 -5.86
CA ARG A 360 7.64 3.91 -6.95
C ARG A 360 6.35 3.15 -6.64
N LEU A 361 5.55 2.88 -7.68
CA LEU A 361 4.37 2.03 -7.54
C LEU A 361 4.76 0.64 -7.03
N ASP A 362 3.89 0.02 -6.24
CA ASP A 362 4.04 -1.39 -5.87
C ASP A 362 4.08 -2.27 -7.11
N ALA A 363 4.79 -3.38 -7.04
CA ALA A 363 4.95 -4.31 -8.16
C ALA A 363 3.60 -4.74 -8.75
N GLU A 364 2.65 -5.06 -7.88
CA GLU A 364 1.30 -5.49 -8.23
C GLU A 364 0.53 -4.40 -8.96
N VAL A 365 0.59 -3.17 -8.45
CA VAL A 365 -0.06 -2.01 -9.06
C VAL A 365 0.53 -1.69 -10.43
N LEU A 366 1.86 -1.80 -10.55
CA LEU A 366 2.58 -1.48 -11.78
C LEU A 366 2.25 -2.47 -12.90
N ILE A 367 2.27 -3.78 -12.63
CA ILE A 367 1.95 -4.79 -13.65
C ILE A 367 0.46 -4.75 -14.01
N ASP A 368 -0.44 -4.56 -13.03
CA ASP A 368 -1.87 -4.41 -13.29
C ASP A 368 -2.16 -3.16 -14.15
N ALA A 369 -1.43 -2.06 -13.93
CA ALA A 369 -1.52 -0.88 -14.77
C ALA A 369 -1.06 -1.16 -16.22
N LEU A 370 0.05 -1.87 -16.41
CA LEU A 370 0.53 -2.30 -17.74
C LEU A 370 -0.49 -3.20 -18.43
N CYS A 371 -1.06 -4.17 -17.72
CA CYS A 371 -2.11 -5.04 -18.24
C CYS A 371 -3.38 -4.26 -18.59
N ALA A 372 -3.78 -3.32 -17.73
CA ALA A 372 -4.95 -2.47 -17.98
C ALA A 372 -4.79 -1.58 -19.21
N ILE A 373 -3.61 -1.01 -19.45
CA ILE A 373 -3.30 -0.18 -20.64
C ILE A 373 -3.30 -1.02 -21.91
N THR A 374 -2.71 -2.20 -21.86
CA THR A 374 -2.51 -3.03 -23.06
C THR A 374 -3.66 -4.00 -23.34
N GLY A 375 -4.54 -4.25 -22.36
CA GLY A 375 -5.61 -5.24 -22.46
C GLY A 375 -5.09 -6.68 -22.44
N THR A 376 -3.99 -6.91 -21.70
CA THR A 376 -3.39 -8.22 -21.47
C THR A 376 -3.55 -8.65 -20.00
N SER A 377 -3.18 -9.88 -19.68
CA SER A 377 -3.08 -10.40 -18.32
C SER A 377 -1.63 -10.76 -17.98
N GLU A 378 -1.31 -10.84 -16.71
CA GLU A 378 -0.03 -11.37 -16.22
C GLU A 378 -0.12 -12.89 -16.08
N LYS A 379 1.01 -13.58 -16.27
CA LYS A 379 1.12 -15.01 -16.06
C LYS A 379 1.81 -15.28 -14.73
N TYR A 380 1.11 -15.97 -13.87
CA TYR A 380 1.64 -16.34 -12.55
C TYR A 380 2.12 -17.81 -12.55
N TRP A 381 2.93 -18.11 -11.57
CA TRP A 381 3.34 -19.46 -11.22
C TRP A 381 3.28 -19.65 -9.69
N SER A 382 3.28 -20.89 -9.24
CA SER A 382 3.32 -21.23 -7.82
C SER A 382 4.22 -22.44 -7.61
N ALA A 383 4.98 -22.45 -6.50
CA ALA A 383 5.75 -23.60 -6.08
C ALA A 383 4.86 -24.76 -5.57
N VAL A 384 3.64 -24.44 -5.13
CA VAL A 384 2.61 -25.46 -4.85
C VAL A 384 1.84 -25.73 -6.14
N PRO A 385 1.98 -26.95 -6.73
CA PRO A 385 1.43 -27.24 -8.05
C PRO A 385 -0.10 -27.43 -8.03
N GLU A 386 -0.70 -27.41 -9.21
CA GLU A 386 -2.06 -27.91 -9.41
C GLU A 386 -2.15 -29.41 -9.09
N PRO A 387 -3.28 -29.91 -8.59
CA PRO A 387 -4.55 -29.22 -8.35
C PRO A 387 -4.65 -28.49 -7.00
N PHE A 388 -3.59 -28.44 -6.22
CA PHE A 388 -3.61 -27.84 -4.88
C PHE A 388 -3.69 -26.31 -4.91
N THR A 389 -3.08 -25.68 -5.92
CA THR A 389 -3.16 -24.25 -6.16
C THR A 389 -3.85 -24.01 -7.50
N PHE A 390 -4.92 -23.19 -7.47
CA PHE A 390 -5.56 -22.70 -8.69
C PHE A 390 -5.10 -21.29 -8.97
N ILE A 391 -4.56 -21.03 -10.16
CA ILE A 391 -4.09 -19.73 -10.61
C ILE A 391 -5.00 -19.25 -11.75
N PRO A 392 -5.93 -18.32 -11.49
CA PRO A 392 -6.79 -17.77 -12.54
C PRO A 392 -5.97 -16.99 -13.57
N GLU A 393 -6.21 -17.22 -14.87
CA GLU A 393 -5.49 -16.53 -15.94
C GLU A 393 -5.72 -15.02 -15.97
N ASP A 394 -6.92 -14.56 -15.57
CA ASP A 394 -7.33 -13.16 -15.61
C ASP A 394 -7.24 -12.46 -14.25
N ASN A 395 -6.61 -13.08 -13.25
CA ASN A 395 -6.54 -12.50 -11.93
C ASN A 395 -5.62 -11.26 -11.91
N ARG A 396 -6.07 -10.23 -11.21
CA ARG A 396 -5.25 -9.03 -10.99
C ARG A 396 -4.23 -9.31 -9.89
N SER A 397 -3.03 -8.74 -10.04
CA SER A 397 -1.96 -8.93 -9.06
C SER A 397 -2.32 -8.40 -7.68
N ILE A 398 -3.11 -7.32 -7.59
CA ILE A 398 -3.59 -6.78 -6.30
C ILE A 398 -4.58 -7.70 -5.58
N ALA A 399 -5.18 -8.66 -6.26
CA ALA A 399 -6.12 -9.63 -5.70
C ALA A 399 -5.49 -11.00 -5.41
N LEU A 400 -4.16 -11.14 -5.54
CA LEU A 400 -3.46 -12.39 -5.23
C LEU A 400 -3.48 -12.68 -3.73
N ALA A 401 -4.22 -13.74 -3.37
CA ALA A 401 -4.37 -14.16 -1.99
C ALA A 401 -3.04 -14.68 -1.39
N ASP A 402 -2.32 -15.48 -2.16
CA ASP A 402 -1.18 -16.29 -1.71
C ASP A 402 0.15 -15.63 -2.05
N GLY A 403 1.02 -15.48 -1.05
CA GLY A 403 2.40 -15.02 -1.22
C GLY A 403 3.25 -15.94 -2.11
N THR A 404 2.87 -17.22 -2.21
CA THR A 404 3.57 -18.22 -3.05
C THR A 404 3.29 -18.01 -4.54
N ILE A 405 2.14 -17.44 -4.91
CA ILE A 405 1.80 -17.16 -6.31
C ILE A 405 2.54 -15.89 -6.74
N SER A 406 3.42 -16.00 -7.72
CA SER A 406 4.28 -14.89 -8.15
C SER A 406 4.48 -14.86 -9.67
N SER A 407 5.25 -13.89 -10.13
CA SER A 407 5.77 -13.83 -11.50
C SER A 407 7.16 -13.19 -11.50
N PRO A 408 7.97 -13.39 -12.55
CA PRO A 408 9.28 -12.76 -12.66
C PRO A 408 9.22 -11.23 -12.55
N PHE A 409 8.12 -10.61 -13.00
CA PHE A 409 7.92 -9.18 -12.86
C PHE A 409 7.70 -8.78 -11.40
N LEU A 410 6.80 -9.46 -10.69
CA LEU A 410 6.49 -9.18 -9.30
C LEU A 410 7.73 -9.31 -8.39
N GLU A 411 8.53 -10.35 -8.57
CA GLU A 411 9.78 -10.56 -7.83
C GLU A 411 10.80 -9.47 -8.12
N MET A 412 11.03 -9.18 -9.39
CA MET A 412 11.97 -8.14 -9.82
C MET A 412 11.59 -6.77 -9.27
N PHE A 413 10.27 -6.47 -9.20
CA PHE A 413 9.76 -5.17 -8.75
C PHE A 413 9.44 -5.11 -7.26
N GLY A 414 9.93 -6.07 -6.46
CA GLY A 414 10.00 -5.98 -5.00
C GLY A 414 8.70 -6.31 -4.26
N ARG A 415 7.87 -7.21 -4.83
CA ARG A 415 6.80 -7.85 -4.08
C ARG A 415 7.35 -8.58 -2.87
N PRO A 416 6.74 -8.47 -1.67
CA PRO A 416 7.22 -9.17 -0.48
C PRO A 416 7.01 -10.68 -0.57
N ALA A 417 7.95 -11.43 0.00
CA ALA A 417 7.87 -12.89 0.11
C ALA A 417 6.83 -13.35 1.15
N ARG A 418 6.38 -12.47 2.04
CA ARG A 418 5.47 -12.75 3.16
C ARG A 418 6.02 -13.76 4.16
N ASP A 419 7.32 -13.73 4.40
CA ASP A 419 8.00 -14.65 5.31
C ASP A 419 8.04 -14.14 6.75
N THR A 420 8.24 -12.83 6.94
CA THR A 420 8.44 -12.20 8.24
C THR A 420 7.30 -11.27 8.65
N GLY A 421 6.57 -10.71 7.71
CA GLY A 421 5.57 -9.67 7.92
C GLY A 421 6.16 -8.29 8.23
N LEU A 422 7.47 -8.10 8.01
CA LEU A 422 8.14 -6.82 8.19
C LEU A 422 7.81 -5.86 7.03
N TRP A 423 7.75 -4.58 7.35
CA TRP A 423 7.61 -3.51 6.36
C TRP A 423 8.70 -3.57 5.27
N SER A 424 9.94 -3.88 5.68
CA SER A 424 11.11 -3.93 4.80
C SER A 424 11.10 -5.07 3.78
N GLU A 425 10.21 -6.06 3.90
CA GLU A 425 10.07 -7.10 2.86
C GLU A 425 9.56 -6.53 1.54
N ARG A 426 8.75 -5.48 1.58
CA ARG A 426 8.31 -4.77 0.37
C ARG A 426 9.37 -3.77 -0.04
N ASN A 427 10.03 -4.03 -1.16
CA ASN A 427 11.13 -3.17 -1.62
C ASN A 427 10.76 -2.38 -2.87
N ASN A 428 10.36 -1.13 -2.68
CA ASN A 428 10.04 -0.21 -3.76
C ASN A 428 11.23 0.69 -4.19
N VAL A 429 12.44 0.40 -3.73
CA VAL A 429 13.65 1.14 -4.14
C VAL A 429 13.98 0.81 -5.59
N PRO A 430 14.11 1.80 -6.49
CA PRO A 430 14.42 1.56 -7.90
C PRO A 430 15.82 1.00 -8.09
N THR A 431 15.93 -0.04 -8.94
CA THR A 431 17.22 -0.63 -9.31
C THR A 431 17.54 -0.44 -10.80
N GLY A 432 18.83 -0.59 -11.16
CA GLY A 432 19.27 -0.57 -12.56
C GLY A 432 18.63 -1.70 -13.39
N ALA A 433 18.48 -2.90 -12.80
CA ALA A 433 17.86 -4.05 -13.45
C ALA A 433 16.38 -3.78 -13.82
N GLN A 434 15.62 -3.17 -12.91
CA GLN A 434 14.23 -2.78 -13.18
C GLN A 434 14.12 -1.78 -14.32
N ARG A 435 15.02 -0.79 -14.39
CA ARG A 435 15.06 0.20 -15.49
C ARG A 435 15.40 -0.46 -16.82
N LEU A 436 16.40 -1.32 -16.83
CA LEU A 436 16.77 -2.07 -18.05
C LEU A 436 15.64 -2.99 -18.51
N HIS A 437 14.94 -3.65 -17.57
CA HIS A 437 13.78 -4.47 -17.90
C HIS A 437 12.69 -3.65 -18.58
N LEU A 438 12.29 -2.50 -18.03
CA LEU A 438 11.26 -1.64 -18.63
C LEU A 438 11.66 -1.13 -20.02
N LEU A 439 12.94 -0.81 -20.22
CA LEU A 439 13.46 -0.29 -21.48
C LEU A 439 13.62 -1.36 -22.57
N ASN A 440 14.04 -2.58 -22.19
CA ASN A 440 14.49 -3.59 -23.15
C ASN A 440 13.61 -4.85 -23.19
N SER A 441 12.58 -4.97 -22.32
CA SER A 441 11.74 -6.16 -22.28
C SER A 441 10.98 -6.37 -23.59
N SER A 442 11.24 -7.49 -24.25
CA SER A 442 10.47 -7.94 -25.39
C SER A 442 9.02 -8.29 -25.04
N ASP A 443 8.75 -8.61 -23.77
CA ASP A 443 7.39 -8.86 -23.29
C ASP A 443 6.58 -7.57 -23.26
N ILE A 444 7.09 -6.51 -22.62
CA ILE A 444 6.43 -5.20 -22.59
C ILE A 444 6.21 -4.68 -24.01
N GLN A 445 7.22 -4.83 -24.87
CA GLN A 445 7.09 -4.42 -26.27
C GLN A 445 5.99 -5.18 -27.00
N ARG A 446 5.93 -6.50 -26.86
CA ARG A 446 4.87 -7.33 -27.46
C ARG A 446 3.48 -6.97 -26.93
N ARG A 447 3.35 -6.68 -25.63
CA ARG A 447 2.09 -6.22 -25.02
C ARG A 447 1.61 -4.92 -25.66
N ILE A 448 2.50 -3.96 -25.91
CA ILE A 448 2.18 -2.69 -26.60
C ILE A 448 1.75 -2.96 -28.04
N GLU A 449 2.58 -3.64 -28.83
CA GLU A 449 2.36 -3.87 -30.27
C GLU A 449 1.09 -4.68 -30.59
N ARG A 450 0.75 -5.65 -29.71
CA ARG A 450 -0.42 -6.52 -29.85
C ARG A 450 -1.67 -5.99 -29.14
N SER A 451 -1.58 -4.86 -28.45
CA SER A 451 -2.67 -4.32 -27.67
C SER A 451 -3.91 -4.03 -28.50
N TRP A 452 -5.01 -4.69 -28.19
CA TRP A 452 -6.32 -4.41 -28.77
C TRP A 452 -6.90 -3.09 -28.23
N LYS A 453 -6.64 -2.75 -26.98
CA LYS A 453 -7.09 -1.49 -26.36
C LYS A 453 -6.44 -0.28 -27.00
N LEU A 454 -5.13 -0.31 -27.20
CA LEU A 454 -4.43 0.77 -27.88
C LEU A 454 -4.94 0.94 -29.32
N ARG A 455 -5.17 -0.16 -30.03
CA ARG A 455 -5.79 -0.10 -31.37
C ARG A 455 -7.18 0.55 -31.33
N ALA A 456 -8.03 0.19 -30.38
CA ALA A 456 -9.35 0.79 -30.21
C ALA A 456 -9.26 2.29 -29.91
N VAL A 457 -8.34 2.71 -29.04
CA VAL A 457 -8.08 4.13 -28.74
C VAL A 457 -7.67 4.90 -29.98
N LEU A 458 -6.73 4.38 -30.77
CA LEU A 458 -6.28 5.01 -32.01
C LEU A 458 -7.40 5.11 -33.05
N GLN A 459 -8.22 4.07 -33.20
CA GLN A 459 -9.38 4.06 -34.09
C GLN A 459 -10.42 5.10 -33.68
N SER A 460 -10.67 5.25 -32.36
CA SER A 460 -11.64 6.23 -31.84
C SER A 460 -11.23 7.68 -32.10
N ALA A 461 -9.95 7.94 -32.29
CA ALA A 461 -9.41 9.25 -32.59
C ALA A 461 -9.74 9.74 -34.02
N ARG A 462 -10.43 8.93 -34.84
CA ARG A 462 -10.91 9.30 -36.22
C ARG A 462 -9.83 9.95 -37.08
N ARG A 463 -8.64 9.38 -37.16
CA ARG A 463 -7.48 9.86 -37.90
C ARG A 463 -6.98 11.28 -37.49
N ASN A 464 -7.40 11.79 -36.35
CA ASN A 464 -6.88 13.05 -35.81
C ASN A 464 -5.68 12.76 -34.87
N PRO A 465 -4.44 13.09 -35.24
CA PRO A 465 -3.24 12.78 -34.48
C PRO A 465 -3.28 13.39 -33.05
N ARG A 466 -3.77 14.62 -32.89
CA ARG A 466 -3.85 15.29 -31.60
C ARG A 466 -4.83 14.60 -30.66
N ARG A 467 -5.98 14.13 -31.17
CA ARG A 467 -6.93 13.35 -30.39
C ARG A 467 -6.33 12.00 -29.97
N ALA A 468 -5.54 11.36 -30.86
CA ALA A 468 -4.85 10.12 -30.54
C ALA A 468 -3.84 10.33 -29.39
N VAL A 469 -3.02 11.37 -29.46
CA VAL A 469 -2.08 11.74 -28.39
C VAL A 469 -2.84 11.98 -27.08
N GLY A 470 -3.90 12.79 -27.09
CA GLY A 470 -4.73 13.05 -25.92
C GLY A 470 -5.32 11.79 -25.28
N ALA A 471 -5.82 10.86 -26.10
CA ALA A 471 -6.39 9.61 -25.63
C ALA A 471 -5.32 8.67 -25.01
N VAL A 472 -4.11 8.64 -25.56
CA VAL A 472 -2.97 7.87 -25.02
C VAL A 472 -2.52 8.46 -23.66
N TYR A 473 -2.40 9.78 -23.56
CA TYR A 473 -2.07 10.44 -22.27
C TYR A 473 -3.12 10.17 -21.18
N LEU A 474 -4.40 10.27 -21.52
CA LEU A 474 -5.49 9.94 -20.59
C LEU A 474 -5.44 8.47 -20.12
N LEU A 475 -5.14 7.55 -21.03
CA LEU A 475 -5.06 6.12 -20.72
C LEU A 475 -3.88 5.80 -19.78
N ILE A 476 -2.73 6.43 -19.98
CA ILE A 476 -1.47 6.09 -19.30
C ILE A 476 -1.22 6.99 -18.08
N LEU A 477 -1.38 8.31 -18.25
CA LEU A 477 -1.05 9.30 -17.24
C LEU A 477 -2.29 9.91 -16.55
N SER A 478 -3.50 9.54 -17.00
CA SER A 478 -4.77 10.02 -16.43
C SER A 478 -4.98 11.54 -16.54
N ARG A 479 -4.26 12.19 -17.46
CA ARG A 479 -4.35 13.63 -17.76
C ARG A 479 -4.28 13.92 -19.26
N PRO A 480 -4.74 15.08 -19.73
CA PRO A 480 -4.45 15.53 -21.08
C PRO A 480 -2.95 15.88 -21.23
N PRO A 481 -2.40 15.82 -22.45
CA PRO A 481 -1.07 16.33 -22.73
C PRO A 481 -1.05 17.87 -22.67
N THR A 482 0.12 18.44 -22.37
CA THR A 482 0.34 19.87 -22.57
C THR A 482 0.51 20.22 -24.06
N THR A 483 0.44 21.50 -24.40
CA THR A 483 0.65 21.95 -25.77
C THR A 483 2.05 21.57 -26.27
N GLU A 484 3.06 21.71 -25.43
CA GLU A 484 4.46 21.40 -25.73
C GLU A 484 4.65 19.88 -25.96
N GLU A 485 3.99 19.04 -25.16
CA GLU A 485 4.02 17.59 -25.34
C GLU A 485 3.39 17.17 -26.67
N VAL A 486 2.27 17.77 -27.07
CA VAL A 486 1.65 17.52 -28.40
C VAL A 486 2.59 17.90 -29.52
N VAL A 487 3.19 19.09 -29.44
CA VAL A 487 4.15 19.60 -30.48
C VAL A 487 5.37 18.67 -30.57
N ALA A 488 5.92 18.21 -29.43
CA ALA A 488 7.04 17.30 -29.38
C ALA A 488 6.75 15.96 -30.09
N VAL A 489 5.54 15.39 -29.87
CA VAL A 489 5.11 14.15 -30.52
C VAL A 489 4.93 14.34 -32.04
N GLU A 490 4.30 15.45 -32.45
CA GLU A 490 4.14 15.79 -33.90
C GLU A 490 5.49 15.96 -34.59
N GLN A 491 6.41 16.68 -33.97
CA GLN A 491 7.76 16.89 -34.48
C GLN A 491 8.55 15.58 -34.59
N TYR A 492 8.46 14.73 -33.54
CA TYR A 492 9.08 13.40 -33.56
C TYR A 492 8.61 12.57 -34.78
N GLY A 493 7.29 12.48 -34.98
CA GLY A 493 6.72 11.73 -36.10
C GLY A 493 7.20 12.19 -37.45
N ARG A 494 7.29 13.52 -37.65
CA ARG A 494 7.80 14.12 -38.90
C ARG A 494 9.29 13.85 -39.12
N THR A 495 10.12 14.12 -38.11
CA THR A 495 11.58 13.97 -38.17
C THR A 495 12.00 12.50 -38.37
N ALA A 496 11.33 11.58 -37.69
CA ALA A 496 11.63 10.15 -37.81
C ALA A 496 10.95 9.47 -38.99
N ARG A 497 10.12 10.18 -39.76
CA ARG A 497 9.34 9.68 -40.92
C ARG A 497 8.52 8.43 -40.57
N LEU A 498 7.82 8.45 -39.43
CA LEU A 498 7.05 7.34 -38.92
C LEU A 498 5.57 7.44 -39.32
N ASN A 499 4.93 6.30 -39.49
CA ASN A 499 3.48 6.26 -39.62
C ASN A 499 2.79 6.43 -38.24
N SER A 500 1.49 6.74 -38.23
CA SER A 500 0.73 7.05 -37.03
C SER A 500 0.75 5.90 -35.98
N LYS A 501 0.79 4.63 -36.43
CA LYS A 501 0.88 3.49 -35.52
C LYS A 501 2.25 3.45 -34.84
N GLN A 502 3.31 3.63 -35.57
CA GLN A 502 4.67 3.64 -35.03
C GLN A 502 4.86 4.78 -34.00
N VAL A 503 4.36 5.99 -34.32
CA VAL A 503 4.40 7.13 -33.40
C VAL A 503 3.62 6.81 -32.11
N ALA A 504 2.46 6.17 -32.23
CA ALA A 504 1.66 5.80 -31.06
C ALA A 504 2.33 4.71 -30.21
N ASP A 505 2.87 3.67 -30.83
CA ASP A 505 3.59 2.60 -30.12
C ASP A 505 4.83 3.17 -29.39
N ASP A 506 5.57 4.07 -30.02
CA ASP A 506 6.73 4.73 -29.42
C ASP A 506 6.33 5.72 -28.32
N LEU A 507 5.21 6.44 -28.47
CA LEU A 507 4.65 7.30 -27.43
C LEU A 507 4.24 6.49 -26.19
N VAL A 508 3.50 5.39 -26.39
CA VAL A 508 3.10 4.50 -25.29
C VAL A 508 4.33 3.98 -24.55
N TRP A 509 5.34 3.52 -25.27
CA TRP A 509 6.58 3.05 -24.68
C TRP A 509 7.30 4.17 -23.90
N ALA A 510 7.36 5.39 -24.43
CA ALA A 510 7.97 6.53 -23.77
C ALA A 510 7.24 6.91 -22.47
N LEU A 511 5.90 6.95 -22.50
CA LEU A 511 5.09 7.30 -21.34
C LEU A 511 5.17 6.23 -20.24
N ILE A 512 5.17 4.94 -20.59
CA ILE A 512 5.34 3.83 -19.62
C ILE A 512 6.71 3.90 -18.92
N ASN A 513 7.74 4.40 -19.60
CA ASN A 513 9.07 4.58 -19.04
C ASN A 513 9.27 5.94 -18.34
N SER A 514 8.26 6.81 -18.33
CA SER A 514 8.34 8.11 -17.67
C SER A 514 8.28 7.98 -16.13
N LYS A 515 8.90 8.93 -15.43
CA LYS A 515 8.78 9.03 -13.98
C LYS A 515 7.31 9.20 -13.55
N GLU A 516 6.54 9.95 -14.32
CA GLU A 516 5.13 10.20 -14.03
C GLU A 516 4.27 8.92 -14.05
N PHE A 517 4.60 7.95 -14.90
CA PHE A 517 3.92 6.65 -14.89
C PHE A 517 4.39 5.75 -13.76
N LEU A 518 5.70 5.67 -13.52
CA LEU A 518 6.31 4.68 -12.62
C LEU A 518 6.16 5.01 -11.14
N TYR A 519 5.81 6.26 -10.80
CA TYR A 519 5.77 6.74 -9.42
C TYR A 519 4.39 7.30 -9.06
N ALA A 520 3.99 7.10 -7.79
CA ALA A 520 2.97 7.90 -7.14
C ALA A 520 3.60 9.25 -6.76
N HIS A 521 3.01 10.32 -7.23
CA HIS A 521 3.52 11.69 -7.07
C HIS A 521 2.41 12.69 -6.77
#